data_6f8ae89056c303136b7c18d000f1b67b
#
_entry.id   6f8ae89056c303136b7c18d000f1b67b
#
_cell.length_a   1.000
_cell.length_b   1.000
_cell.length_c   1.000
_cell.angle_alpha   90.00
_cell.angle_beta   90.00
_cell.angle_gamma   90.00
#
_symmetry.space_group_name_H-M   'P 1'
#
loop_
_entity.id
_entity.type
_entity.pdbx_description
1 polymer ?
#
loop_
_entity_poly.entity_id
_entity_poly.type
_entity_poly.pdbx_seq_one_letter_code
_entity_poly.pdbx_strand_id
1 'polypeptide(L)'
;MPNPLAKTLLKPFGNSRGAAAVMVALTLTILLAMGAAAIDIGHALVARNELQNAADAAALAGARTLGIAYEGMTPAQMATYTLTGGDQAAIVAAAQTTSTLNQAAAVNVSVNAAEVQVGLWNSSTQTFTATVNQPRSVRVVTHRDGNANGPISTFLANVVGMSSVNVSAAATAELTAIGSTPPGALDLPVAISELFFSDFGCGDSIQLYPSNGTPQSCAGFTTFLQNPSNDIAMRNILNGMIDGTYQTPPTTAGVDQLQFTNGTLSNPTWNALRNLFLQKSAETGYWDALVPVYEGSDCSPSGAIPIVGYANIRITNVQGAPNHTVTGNVSCPLFQGGGVGGGPAFGVFTTLPGLVE
;
A
#
# COMPACT_ATOMS: atom_id res chain seq x y z
N MET A 1 -34.81 47.71 89.89
CA MET A 1 -33.42 47.80 89.43
C MET A 1 -33.18 46.57 88.58
N PRO A 2 -33.14 46.68 87.27
CA PRO A 2 -32.83 45.54 86.41
C PRO A 2 -31.33 45.56 86.02
N ASN A 3 -30.70 44.42 86.16
CA ASN A 3 -29.35 44.11 85.85
C ASN A 3 -29.09 44.04 84.35
N PRO A 4 -28.14 44.66 83.73
CA PRO A 4 -27.83 44.52 82.32
C PRO A 4 -26.87 43.31 82.13
N LEU A 5 -27.46 42.20 81.64
CA LEU A 5 -26.68 41.09 81.14
C LEU A 5 -25.87 41.52 79.89
N ALA A 6 -24.57 41.52 80.00
CA ALA A 6 -23.61 41.76 78.95
C ALA A 6 -23.80 40.71 77.81
N LYS A 7 -24.22 41.17 76.64
CA LYS A 7 -24.13 40.41 75.38
C LYS A 7 -22.66 40.44 74.92
N THR A 8 -21.91 39.40 75.25
CA THR A 8 -20.59 39.19 74.64
C THR A 8 -20.87 38.68 73.19
N LEU A 9 -20.83 39.61 72.24
CA LEU A 9 -20.79 39.29 70.81
C LEU A 9 -19.49 38.61 70.49
N LEU A 10 -19.55 37.32 70.30
CA LEU A 10 -18.47 36.58 69.65
C LEU A 10 -18.33 37.19 68.25
N LYS A 11 -17.28 38.00 68.05
CA LYS A 11 -16.86 38.45 66.71
C LYS A 11 -16.38 37.18 65.97
N PRO A 12 -16.97 36.85 64.80
CA PRO A 12 -16.42 35.80 63.97
C PRO A 12 -15.04 36.28 63.52
N PHE A 13 -14.02 35.47 63.86
CA PHE A 13 -12.64 35.66 63.36
C PHE A 13 -12.65 35.42 61.84
N GLY A 14 -13.10 36.37 61.07
CA GLY A 14 -12.95 36.41 59.65
C GLY A 14 -11.52 36.75 59.29
N ASN A 15 -10.59 35.85 59.47
CA ASN A 15 -9.22 36.03 59.00
C ASN A 15 -9.15 35.77 57.51
N SER A 16 -9.61 36.73 56.68
CA SER A 16 -9.57 36.67 55.23
C SER A 16 -8.16 36.39 54.65
N ARG A 17 -7.11 36.76 55.40
CA ARG A 17 -5.71 36.47 55.03
C ARG A 17 -5.39 34.98 55.14
N GLY A 18 -5.92 34.27 56.12
CA GLY A 18 -5.79 32.81 56.24
C GLY A 18 -6.53 32.07 55.17
N ALA A 19 -7.77 32.48 54.82
CA ALA A 19 -8.52 31.87 53.74
C ALA A 19 -7.83 32.07 52.38
N ALA A 20 -7.29 33.25 52.10
CA ALA A 20 -6.53 33.52 50.89
C ALA A 20 -5.28 32.62 50.76
N ALA A 21 -4.54 32.41 51.86
CA ALA A 21 -3.37 31.52 51.87
C ALA A 21 -3.72 30.07 51.55
N VAL A 22 -4.84 29.55 52.10
CA VAL A 22 -5.34 28.22 51.79
C VAL A 22 -5.78 28.10 50.31
N MET A 23 -6.49 29.10 49.79
CA MET A 23 -6.88 29.11 48.35
C MET A 23 -5.65 29.14 47.45
N VAL A 24 -4.65 29.97 47.72
CA VAL A 24 -3.41 30.01 46.93
C VAL A 24 -2.65 28.67 47.00
N ALA A 25 -2.58 28.05 48.16
CA ALA A 25 -1.93 26.74 48.32
C ALA A 25 -2.66 25.65 47.49
N LEU A 26 -3.98 25.61 47.56
CA LEU A 26 -4.79 24.65 46.76
C LEU A 26 -4.66 24.89 45.26
N THR A 27 -4.77 26.16 44.82
CA THR A 27 -4.61 26.46 43.37
C THR A 27 -3.23 26.15 42.87
N LEU A 28 -2.19 26.45 43.63
CA LEU A 28 -0.80 26.14 43.30
C LEU A 28 -0.58 24.61 43.20
N THR A 29 -1.13 23.85 44.14
CA THR A 29 -1.06 22.37 44.10
C THR A 29 -1.75 21.81 42.86
N ILE A 30 -2.94 22.33 42.49
CA ILE A 30 -3.66 21.93 41.29
C ILE A 30 -2.85 22.26 40.01
N LEU A 31 -2.31 23.48 39.93
CA LEU A 31 -1.48 23.92 38.82
C LEU A 31 -0.21 23.05 38.65
N LEU A 32 0.44 22.73 39.76
CA LEU A 32 1.60 21.84 39.75
C LEU A 32 1.21 20.40 39.30
N ALA A 33 0.08 19.88 39.80
CA ALA A 33 -0.42 18.58 39.39
C ALA A 33 -0.77 18.52 37.89
N MET A 34 -1.40 19.59 37.36
CA MET A 34 -1.68 19.69 35.92
C MET A 34 -0.42 19.78 35.07
N GLY A 35 0.58 20.59 35.51
CA GLY A 35 1.89 20.66 34.85
C GLY A 35 2.62 19.32 34.85
N ALA A 36 2.55 18.61 35.96
CA ALA A 36 3.09 17.28 36.12
C ALA A 36 2.48 16.26 35.16
N ALA A 37 1.13 16.23 35.10
CA ALA A 37 0.43 15.36 34.19
C ALA A 37 0.74 15.67 32.69
N ALA A 38 0.89 16.94 32.34
CA ALA A 38 1.26 17.35 30.98
C ALA A 38 2.65 16.83 30.58
N ILE A 39 3.62 16.83 31.50
CA ILE A 39 4.98 16.31 31.25
C ILE A 39 4.94 14.80 31.05
N ASP A 40 4.27 14.05 31.93
CA ASP A 40 4.21 12.58 31.83
C ASP A 40 3.43 12.10 30.58
N ILE A 41 2.31 12.78 30.24
CA ILE A 41 1.56 12.51 29.01
C ILE A 41 2.42 12.85 27.79
N GLY A 42 3.10 13.99 27.78
CA GLY A 42 3.99 14.40 26.70
C GLY A 42 5.10 13.38 26.47
N HIS A 43 5.72 12.86 27.53
CA HIS A 43 6.74 11.81 27.45
C HIS A 43 6.19 10.50 26.89
N ALA A 44 4.99 10.07 27.32
CA ALA A 44 4.34 8.89 26.79
C ALA A 44 3.97 9.03 25.29
N LEU A 45 3.52 10.22 24.85
CA LEU A 45 3.23 10.49 23.45
C LEU A 45 4.48 10.49 22.57
N VAL A 46 5.59 11.06 23.05
CA VAL A 46 6.87 10.98 22.33
C VAL A 46 7.31 9.54 22.18
N ALA A 47 7.27 8.75 23.26
CA ALA A 47 7.63 7.34 23.22
C ALA A 47 6.72 6.53 22.29
N ARG A 48 5.43 6.88 22.19
CA ARG A 48 4.51 6.23 21.22
C ARG A 48 4.90 6.54 19.78
N ASN A 49 5.26 7.78 19.47
CA ASN A 49 5.74 8.14 18.13
C ASN A 49 7.06 7.44 17.79
N GLU A 50 7.97 7.30 18.75
CA GLU A 50 9.20 6.55 18.56
C GLU A 50 8.94 5.05 18.34
N LEU A 51 7.98 4.45 19.06
CA LEU A 51 7.52 3.08 18.82
C LEU A 51 6.88 2.93 17.43
N GLN A 52 6.09 3.92 16.98
CA GLN A 52 5.51 3.92 15.66
C GLN A 52 6.61 3.90 14.58
N ASN A 53 7.61 4.76 14.70
CA ASN A 53 8.74 4.77 13.76
C ASN A 53 9.46 3.41 13.71
N ALA A 54 9.63 2.76 14.88
CA ALA A 54 10.23 1.44 14.95
C ALA A 54 9.34 0.35 14.31
N ALA A 55 8.02 0.41 14.50
CA ALA A 55 7.05 -0.49 13.88
C ALA A 55 7.03 -0.31 12.35
N ASP A 56 6.99 0.94 11.87
CA ASP A 56 7.01 1.29 10.45
C ASP A 56 8.27 0.73 9.75
N ALA A 57 9.43 0.99 10.34
CA ALA A 57 10.69 0.50 9.80
C ALA A 57 10.76 -1.03 9.78
N ALA A 58 10.30 -1.69 10.85
CA ALA A 58 10.28 -3.14 10.97
C ALA A 58 9.28 -3.78 9.99
N ALA A 59 8.08 -3.19 9.82
CA ALA A 59 7.08 -3.67 8.88
C ALA A 59 7.58 -3.55 7.44
N LEU A 60 8.20 -2.43 7.06
CA LEU A 60 8.80 -2.23 5.74
C LEU A 60 9.94 -3.23 5.47
N ALA A 61 10.82 -3.48 6.45
CA ALA A 61 11.90 -4.45 6.30
C ALA A 61 11.37 -5.88 6.15
N GLY A 62 10.36 -6.26 6.95
CA GLY A 62 9.68 -7.54 6.84
C GLY A 62 8.98 -7.71 5.49
N ALA A 63 8.24 -6.71 5.02
CA ALA A 63 7.56 -6.74 3.75
C ALA A 63 8.53 -6.75 2.55
N ARG A 64 9.69 -6.07 2.65
CA ARG A 64 10.75 -6.19 1.63
C ARG A 64 11.29 -7.61 1.56
N THR A 65 11.50 -8.26 2.72
CA THR A 65 11.95 -9.65 2.77
C THR A 65 10.87 -10.61 2.22
N LEU A 66 9.58 -10.34 2.48
CA LEU A 66 8.48 -11.06 1.84
C LEU A 66 8.52 -10.89 0.32
N GLY A 67 8.78 -9.69 -0.20
CA GLY A 67 8.95 -9.45 -1.63
C GLY A 67 10.09 -10.29 -2.24
N ILE A 68 11.22 -10.42 -1.53
CA ILE A 68 12.35 -11.25 -1.96
C ILE A 68 11.95 -12.73 -2.07
N ALA A 69 11.09 -13.23 -1.18
CA ALA A 69 10.61 -14.62 -1.26
C ALA A 69 9.81 -14.89 -2.55
N TYR A 70 9.21 -13.86 -3.15
CA TYR A 70 8.51 -13.95 -4.43
C TYR A 70 9.41 -13.72 -5.65
N GLU A 71 10.61 -13.18 -5.48
CA GLU A 71 11.51 -12.89 -6.60
C GLU A 71 11.88 -14.18 -7.37
N GLY A 72 11.71 -14.13 -8.69
CA GLY A 72 11.99 -15.26 -9.57
C GLY A 72 10.86 -16.30 -9.72
N MET A 73 9.75 -16.15 -8.99
CA MET A 73 8.59 -17.02 -9.17
C MET A 73 7.80 -16.66 -10.43
N THR A 74 7.31 -17.68 -11.12
CA THR A 74 6.34 -17.49 -12.21
C THR A 74 4.96 -17.12 -11.63
N PRO A 75 4.06 -16.48 -12.42
CA PRO A 75 2.69 -16.18 -11.98
C PRO A 75 1.92 -17.39 -11.46
N ALA A 76 2.11 -18.55 -12.07
CA ALA A 76 1.47 -19.80 -11.65
C ALA A 76 1.99 -20.29 -10.27
N GLN A 77 3.29 -20.11 -10.01
CA GLN A 77 3.88 -20.43 -8.70
C GLN A 77 3.39 -19.46 -7.63
N MET A 78 3.31 -18.16 -7.93
CA MET A 78 2.80 -17.15 -7.00
C MET A 78 1.35 -17.40 -6.62
N ALA A 79 0.50 -17.78 -7.59
CA ALA A 79 -0.93 -18.03 -7.39
C ALA A 79 -1.22 -19.21 -6.43
N THR A 80 -0.26 -20.09 -6.19
CA THR A 80 -0.39 -21.25 -5.29
C THR A 80 0.61 -21.21 -4.14
N TYR A 81 1.38 -20.13 -4.02
CA TYR A 81 2.46 -20.05 -3.06
C TYR A 81 1.95 -20.04 -1.61
N THR A 82 2.51 -20.92 -0.81
CA THR A 82 2.36 -20.90 0.65
C THR A 82 3.73 -20.61 1.24
N LEU A 83 3.81 -19.55 2.06
CA LEU A 83 5.05 -19.08 2.66
C LEU A 83 5.69 -20.20 3.48
N THR A 84 6.97 -20.49 3.20
CA THR A 84 7.71 -21.54 3.92
C THR A 84 8.09 -21.08 5.33
N GLY A 85 8.34 -22.02 6.23
CA GLY A 85 8.84 -21.69 7.57
C GLY A 85 10.19 -20.97 7.56
N GLY A 86 11.03 -21.23 6.54
CA GLY A 86 12.31 -20.54 6.32
C GLY A 86 12.13 -19.08 5.93
N ASP A 87 11.23 -18.81 4.99
CA ASP A 87 10.92 -17.44 4.55
C ASP A 87 10.27 -16.64 5.67
N GLN A 88 9.35 -17.27 6.42
CA GLN A 88 8.74 -16.64 7.59
C GLN A 88 9.79 -16.27 8.65
N ALA A 89 10.74 -17.16 8.93
CA ALA A 89 11.83 -16.88 9.86
C ALA A 89 12.72 -15.73 9.37
N ALA A 90 13.00 -15.64 8.06
CA ALA A 90 13.76 -14.55 7.46
C ALA A 90 13.01 -13.20 7.60
N ILE A 91 11.69 -13.18 7.36
CA ILE A 91 10.85 -11.98 7.53
C ILE A 91 10.88 -11.50 8.99
N VAL A 92 10.69 -12.42 9.93
CA VAL A 92 10.76 -12.13 11.37
C VAL A 92 12.13 -11.57 11.75
N ALA A 93 13.20 -12.19 11.29
CA ALA A 93 14.56 -11.74 11.58
C ALA A 93 14.86 -10.33 11.02
N ALA A 94 14.38 -10.04 9.81
CA ALA A 94 14.53 -8.71 9.19
C ALA A 94 13.79 -7.63 10.00
N ALA A 95 12.55 -7.90 10.40
CA ALA A 95 11.76 -6.99 11.23
C ALA A 95 12.42 -6.76 12.61
N GLN A 96 12.85 -7.82 13.27
CA GLN A 96 13.53 -7.75 14.57
C GLN A 96 14.85 -6.97 14.49
N THR A 97 15.68 -7.25 13.50
CA THR A 97 16.96 -6.53 13.31
C THR A 97 16.73 -5.05 13.10
N THR A 98 15.77 -4.69 12.24
CA THR A 98 15.48 -3.30 11.93
C THR A 98 14.86 -2.56 13.13
N SER A 99 13.99 -3.20 13.90
CA SER A 99 13.41 -2.57 15.09
C SER A 99 14.46 -2.20 16.14
N THR A 100 15.48 -3.05 16.34
CA THR A 100 16.55 -2.80 17.33
C THR A 100 17.46 -1.60 16.99
N LEU A 101 17.42 -1.10 15.75
CA LEU A 101 18.11 0.13 15.35
C LEU A 101 17.36 1.40 15.80
N ASN A 102 16.15 1.26 16.32
CA ASN A 102 15.30 2.32 16.79
C ASN A 102 15.19 2.29 18.31
N GLN A 103 14.95 3.46 18.93
CA GLN A 103 14.75 3.60 20.36
C GLN A 103 13.40 4.21 20.66
N ALA A 104 12.82 3.82 21.80
CA ALA A 104 11.64 4.46 22.38
C ALA A 104 11.86 4.72 23.86
N ALA A 105 11.75 5.98 24.29
CA ALA A 105 12.12 6.45 25.62
C ALA A 105 13.51 5.92 26.04
N ALA A 106 14.53 6.14 25.18
CA ALA A 106 15.94 5.75 25.37
C ALA A 106 16.21 4.24 25.53
N VAL A 107 15.26 3.37 25.15
CA VAL A 107 15.45 1.91 25.15
C VAL A 107 15.36 1.40 23.71
N ASN A 108 16.31 0.55 23.28
CA ASN A 108 16.24 -0.09 21.96
C ASN A 108 14.98 -0.95 21.87
N VAL A 109 14.25 -0.82 20.76
CA VAL A 109 12.98 -1.53 20.56
C VAL A 109 13.24 -2.93 20.05
N SER A 110 13.04 -3.94 20.89
CA SER A 110 12.99 -5.34 20.46
C SER A 110 11.56 -5.77 20.20
N VAL A 111 11.34 -6.58 19.17
CA VAL A 111 10.04 -7.12 18.79
C VAL A 111 10.05 -8.63 18.98
N ASN A 112 9.02 -9.16 19.63
CA ASN A 112 8.85 -10.60 19.76
C ASN A 112 8.44 -11.21 18.41
N ALA A 113 8.88 -12.44 18.13
CA ALA A 113 8.55 -13.10 16.87
C ALA A 113 7.03 -13.24 16.62
N ALA A 114 6.24 -13.42 17.68
CA ALA A 114 4.78 -13.52 17.60
C ALA A 114 4.10 -12.19 17.19
N GLU A 115 4.78 -11.06 17.39
CA GLU A 115 4.30 -9.73 17.03
C GLU A 115 4.63 -9.34 15.57
N VAL A 116 5.34 -10.21 14.83
CA VAL A 116 5.59 -10.08 13.41
C VAL A 116 4.69 -11.07 12.67
N GLN A 117 3.67 -10.57 12.02
CA GLN A 117 2.67 -11.39 11.34
C GLN A 117 2.71 -11.13 9.84
N VAL A 118 2.59 -12.20 9.04
CA VAL A 118 2.40 -12.12 7.59
C VAL A 118 0.94 -12.33 7.24
N GLY A 119 0.46 -11.67 6.17
CA GLY A 119 -0.94 -11.78 5.83
C GLY A 119 -1.37 -10.96 4.62
N LEU A 120 -2.65 -10.61 4.62
CA LEU A 120 -3.31 -9.79 3.62
C LEU A 120 -3.90 -8.53 4.28
N TRP A 121 -3.72 -7.40 3.64
CA TRP A 121 -4.38 -6.15 4.00
C TRP A 121 -5.60 -5.91 3.11
N ASN A 122 -6.71 -5.55 3.73
CA ASN A 122 -7.90 -5.10 3.01
C ASN A 122 -8.02 -3.58 3.15
N SER A 123 -7.73 -2.85 2.09
CA SER A 123 -7.74 -1.38 2.07
C SER A 123 -9.16 -0.79 2.25
N SER A 124 -10.21 -1.51 1.82
CA SER A 124 -11.60 -1.03 1.94
C SER A 124 -12.12 -1.11 3.37
N THR A 125 -11.74 -2.14 4.12
CA THR A 125 -12.14 -2.35 5.53
C THR A 125 -11.06 -1.95 6.52
N GLN A 126 -9.86 -1.60 6.05
CA GLN A 126 -8.68 -1.30 6.87
C GLN A 126 -8.40 -2.40 7.89
N THR A 127 -8.42 -3.66 7.43
CA THR A 127 -8.21 -4.83 8.28
C THR A 127 -7.09 -5.70 7.76
N PHE A 128 -6.25 -6.17 8.69
CA PHE A 128 -5.21 -7.17 8.44
C PHE A 128 -5.73 -8.57 8.77
N THR A 129 -5.51 -9.52 7.87
CA THR A 129 -5.82 -10.95 8.08
C THR A 129 -4.54 -11.77 8.00
N ALA A 130 -4.15 -12.39 9.11
CA ALA A 130 -2.96 -13.24 9.16
C ALA A 130 -3.16 -14.49 8.31
N THR A 131 -2.26 -14.76 7.37
CA THR A 131 -2.24 -15.95 6.53
C THR A 131 -0.86 -16.18 5.94
N VAL A 132 -0.47 -17.43 5.76
CA VAL A 132 0.73 -17.83 5.03
C VAL A 132 0.45 -18.14 3.56
N ASN A 133 -0.83 -18.16 3.16
CA ASN A 133 -1.25 -18.40 1.79
C ASN A 133 -1.23 -17.07 1.02
N GLN A 134 -0.33 -16.96 0.05
CA GLN A 134 -0.16 -15.78 -0.81
C GLN A 134 -0.11 -14.45 -0.02
N PRO A 135 0.65 -14.36 1.08
CA PRO A 135 0.70 -13.15 1.89
C PRO A 135 1.31 -12.00 1.07
N ARG A 136 0.79 -10.78 1.25
CA ARG A 136 1.31 -9.57 0.61
C ARG A 136 1.67 -8.48 1.58
N SER A 137 1.35 -8.68 2.85
CA SER A 137 1.53 -7.69 3.91
C SER A 137 2.26 -8.29 5.10
N VAL A 138 2.99 -7.44 5.80
CA VAL A 138 3.62 -7.76 7.09
C VAL A 138 3.16 -6.72 8.10
N ARG A 139 2.62 -7.19 9.22
CA ARG A 139 2.22 -6.37 10.36
C ARG A 139 3.19 -6.60 11.51
N VAL A 140 3.61 -5.50 12.12
CA VAL A 140 4.50 -5.52 13.29
C VAL A 140 3.88 -4.70 14.41
N VAL A 141 3.90 -5.25 15.63
CA VAL A 141 3.47 -4.55 16.85
C VAL A 141 4.68 -4.34 17.75
N THR A 142 4.91 -3.12 18.17
CA THR A 142 5.98 -2.73 19.10
C THR A 142 5.41 -2.34 20.45
N HIS A 143 6.11 -2.65 21.52
CA HIS A 143 5.63 -2.44 22.88
C HIS A 143 6.68 -1.76 23.78
N ARG A 144 6.19 -0.93 24.70
CA ARG A 144 6.85 -0.48 25.93
C ARG A 144 5.90 -0.80 27.09
N ASP A 145 5.89 -2.09 27.50
CA ASP A 145 4.99 -2.64 28.53
C ASP A 145 5.60 -3.89 29.16
N GLY A 146 4.77 -4.67 29.86
CA GLY A 146 5.20 -5.95 30.46
C GLY A 146 5.52 -7.05 29.44
N ASN A 147 5.10 -6.92 28.16
CA ASN A 147 5.37 -7.93 27.13
C ASN A 147 6.75 -7.75 26.49
N ALA A 148 7.16 -6.48 26.26
CA ALA A 148 8.47 -6.18 25.69
C ALA A 148 8.96 -4.79 26.11
N ASN A 149 10.30 -4.63 26.21
CA ASN A 149 11.03 -3.39 26.44
C ASN A 149 10.71 -2.65 27.75
N GLY A 150 9.86 -3.22 28.62
CA GLY A 150 9.42 -2.64 29.88
C GLY A 150 8.53 -1.40 29.71
N PRO A 151 7.71 -1.06 30.72
CA PRO A 151 6.85 0.11 30.69
C PRO A 151 7.67 1.42 30.80
N ILE A 152 7.05 2.54 30.42
CA ILE A 152 7.64 3.86 30.51
C ILE A 152 7.45 4.37 31.94
N SER A 153 8.55 4.75 32.61
CA SER A 153 8.49 5.34 33.96
C SER A 153 7.89 6.73 33.88
N THR A 154 7.01 7.06 34.83
CA THR A 154 6.48 8.40 35.00
C THR A 154 7.39 9.21 35.92
N PHE A 155 7.48 10.53 35.70
CA PHE A 155 8.28 11.42 36.55
C PHE A 155 7.46 11.90 37.74
N LEU A 156 6.29 12.44 37.51
CA LEU A 156 5.51 13.14 38.52
C LEU A 156 4.22 12.38 38.89
N ALA A 157 3.65 11.58 38.02
CA ALA A 157 2.51 10.73 38.32
C ALA A 157 2.85 9.63 39.34
N ASN A 158 4.14 9.32 39.51
CA ASN A 158 4.64 8.44 40.59
C ASN A 158 4.27 8.93 41.99
N VAL A 159 4.18 10.25 42.20
CA VAL A 159 3.79 10.88 43.50
C VAL A 159 2.34 10.49 43.88
N VAL A 160 1.47 10.25 42.88
CA VAL A 160 0.08 9.81 43.05
C VAL A 160 -0.11 8.30 42.90
N GLY A 161 1.00 7.53 42.86
CA GLY A 161 0.98 6.07 42.82
C GLY A 161 0.98 5.47 41.42
N MET A 162 1.06 6.25 40.35
CA MET A 162 1.18 5.76 38.96
C MET A 162 2.65 5.81 38.54
N SER A 163 3.38 4.72 38.76
CA SER A 163 4.82 4.63 38.53
C SER A 163 5.23 4.41 37.08
N SER A 164 4.32 3.94 36.23
CA SER A 164 4.60 3.64 34.82
C SER A 164 3.36 3.68 33.94
N VAL A 165 3.59 3.81 32.61
CA VAL A 165 2.58 3.80 31.57
C VAL A 165 2.98 2.77 30.50
N ASN A 166 2.01 1.96 30.05
CA ASN A 166 2.17 1.04 28.94
C ASN A 166 1.81 1.74 27.63
N VAL A 167 2.65 1.54 26.62
CA VAL A 167 2.45 2.13 25.29
C VAL A 167 2.77 1.06 24.24
N SER A 168 1.98 1.02 23.18
CA SER A 168 2.23 0.18 22.01
C SER A 168 1.93 0.95 20.73
N ALA A 169 2.52 0.48 19.63
CA ALA A 169 2.25 0.96 18.29
C ALA A 169 2.25 -0.22 17.32
N ALA A 170 1.52 -0.09 16.24
CA ALA A 170 1.44 -1.10 15.19
C ALA A 170 1.64 -0.45 13.84
N ALA A 171 2.25 -1.18 12.91
CA ALA A 171 2.38 -0.78 11.53
C ALA A 171 2.15 -1.99 10.61
N THR A 172 1.53 -1.74 9.49
CA THR A 172 1.36 -2.73 8.41
C THR A 172 1.98 -2.19 7.14
N ALA A 173 2.88 -2.97 6.54
CA ALA A 173 3.44 -2.70 5.22
C ALA A 173 2.97 -3.75 4.22
N GLU A 174 2.59 -3.31 3.03
CA GLU A 174 2.13 -4.17 1.95
C GLU A 174 3.03 -4.01 0.72
N LEU A 175 3.17 -5.08 -0.08
CA LEU A 175 3.78 -5.00 -1.41
C LEU A 175 2.91 -4.11 -2.29
N THR A 176 3.46 -3.00 -2.74
CA THR A 176 2.68 -1.94 -3.41
C THR A 176 2.35 -2.29 -4.85
N ALA A 177 1.30 -1.70 -5.39
CA ALA A 177 1.00 -1.74 -6.81
C ALA A 177 2.06 -0.97 -7.63
N ILE A 178 2.20 -1.32 -8.92
CA ILE A 178 3.07 -0.59 -9.84
C ILE A 178 2.48 0.80 -10.08
N GLY A 179 3.26 1.84 -9.80
CA GLY A 179 2.87 3.22 -10.07
C GLY A 179 3.54 3.81 -11.31
N SER A 180 4.65 3.23 -11.76
CA SER A 180 5.35 3.67 -12.97
C SER A 180 6.04 2.50 -13.65
N THR A 181 6.28 2.62 -14.95
CA THR A 181 6.97 1.61 -15.75
C THR A 181 8.22 2.20 -16.39
N PRO A 182 9.34 1.44 -16.46
CA PRO A 182 10.51 1.84 -17.21
C PRO A 182 10.26 1.75 -18.74
N PRO A 183 11.16 2.34 -19.56
CA PRO A 183 11.08 2.17 -21.02
C PRO A 183 11.07 0.70 -21.42
N GLY A 184 10.18 0.34 -22.35
CA GLY A 184 10.06 -1.02 -22.90
C GLY A 184 9.31 -2.02 -22.01
N ALA A 185 8.77 -1.59 -20.86
CA ALA A 185 8.04 -2.48 -19.95
C ALA A 185 6.62 -2.82 -20.45
N LEU A 186 5.99 -1.90 -21.17
CA LEU A 186 4.68 -2.13 -21.79
C LEU A 186 4.90 -2.73 -23.17
N ASP A 187 4.60 -3.98 -23.37
CA ASP A 187 4.91 -4.70 -24.60
C ASP A 187 3.67 -5.13 -25.42
N LEU A 188 2.47 -4.76 -24.97
CA LEU A 188 1.22 -4.88 -25.71
C LEU A 188 0.54 -3.50 -25.85
N PRO A 189 0.29 -2.98 -27.09
CA PRO A 189 -0.34 -1.67 -27.30
C PRO A 189 -1.86 -1.72 -27.13
N VAL A 190 -2.30 -2.22 -25.98
CA VAL A 190 -3.70 -2.31 -25.53
C VAL A 190 -3.75 -1.83 -24.10
N ALA A 191 -4.81 -1.13 -23.74
CA ALA A 191 -5.13 -0.76 -22.37
C ALA A 191 -6.50 -1.30 -21.96
N ILE A 192 -6.69 -1.55 -20.65
CA ILE A 192 -7.92 -2.08 -20.08
C ILE A 192 -8.58 -0.97 -19.26
N SER A 193 -9.91 -0.91 -19.27
CA SER A 193 -10.66 -0.03 -18.38
C SER A 193 -10.56 -0.47 -16.92
N GLU A 194 -10.47 0.47 -15.98
CA GLU A 194 -10.61 0.19 -14.55
C GLU A 194 -11.95 -0.49 -14.20
N LEU A 195 -12.98 -0.30 -15.04
CA LEU A 195 -14.29 -0.94 -14.87
C LEU A 195 -14.19 -2.46 -14.80
N PHE A 196 -13.24 -3.07 -15.53
CA PHE A 196 -13.02 -4.52 -15.45
C PHE A 196 -12.80 -4.97 -14.00
N PHE A 197 -12.02 -4.23 -13.25
CA PHE A 197 -11.59 -4.58 -11.88
C PHE A 197 -12.65 -4.29 -10.81
N SER A 198 -13.82 -3.75 -11.18
CA SER A 198 -14.95 -3.62 -10.27
C SER A 198 -15.58 -4.99 -9.94
N ASP A 199 -15.62 -5.89 -10.91
CA ASP A 199 -16.32 -7.18 -10.80
C ASP A 199 -15.38 -8.38 -11.03
N PHE A 200 -14.21 -8.17 -11.62
CA PHE A 200 -13.27 -9.19 -12.05
C PHE A 200 -11.87 -8.93 -11.50
N GLY A 201 -11.03 -9.95 -11.52
CA GLY A 201 -9.68 -9.88 -10.98
C GLY A 201 -8.75 -10.96 -11.50
N CYS A 202 -7.83 -11.38 -10.65
CA CYS A 202 -6.83 -12.39 -11.00
C CYS A 202 -7.45 -13.73 -11.40
N GLY A 203 -7.06 -14.22 -12.57
CA GLY A 203 -7.54 -15.49 -13.12
C GLY A 203 -8.75 -15.36 -14.05
N ASP A 204 -9.48 -14.24 -13.98
CA ASP A 204 -10.66 -14.04 -14.80
C ASP A 204 -10.30 -13.81 -16.27
N SER A 205 -11.20 -14.28 -17.16
CA SER A 205 -11.03 -14.13 -18.60
C SER A 205 -11.35 -12.70 -19.05
N ILE A 206 -10.57 -12.21 -20.00
CA ILE A 206 -10.78 -10.92 -20.64
C ILE A 206 -10.78 -11.07 -22.16
N GLN A 207 -11.70 -10.38 -22.82
CA GLN A 207 -11.73 -10.23 -24.26
C GLN A 207 -11.30 -8.82 -24.64
N LEU A 208 -10.05 -8.67 -25.06
CA LEU A 208 -9.50 -7.35 -25.42
C LEU A 208 -10.07 -6.85 -26.75
N TYR A 209 -10.50 -7.74 -27.62
CA TYR A 209 -11.17 -7.41 -28.89
C TYR A 209 -11.97 -8.63 -29.43
N PRO A 210 -13.14 -8.42 -30.07
CA PRO A 210 -13.89 -7.16 -30.13
C PRO A 210 -14.51 -6.80 -28.77
N SER A 211 -14.69 -5.50 -28.53
CA SER A 211 -15.49 -5.05 -27.40
C SER A 211 -16.97 -5.33 -27.67
N ASN A 212 -17.66 -5.88 -26.68
CA ASN A 212 -19.12 -6.09 -26.71
C ASN A 212 -19.87 -5.21 -25.71
N GLY A 213 -19.16 -4.22 -25.11
CA GLY A 213 -19.72 -3.27 -24.14
C GLY A 213 -19.91 -3.83 -22.73
N THR A 214 -19.41 -5.04 -22.44
CA THR A 214 -19.40 -5.59 -21.09
C THR A 214 -18.07 -5.26 -20.38
N PRO A 215 -18.02 -5.20 -19.04
CA PRO A 215 -16.77 -4.96 -18.31
C PRO A 215 -15.64 -5.90 -18.74
N GLN A 216 -15.92 -7.17 -19.01
CA GLN A 216 -14.94 -8.17 -19.48
C GLN A 216 -14.35 -7.88 -20.87
N SER A 217 -14.91 -6.93 -21.61
CA SER A 217 -14.44 -6.55 -22.94
C SER A 217 -14.13 -5.06 -23.07
N CYS A 218 -14.05 -4.34 -21.95
CA CYS A 218 -13.71 -2.93 -21.96
C CYS A 218 -12.19 -2.74 -22.06
N ALA A 219 -11.70 -2.74 -23.29
CA ALA A 219 -10.31 -2.49 -23.63
C ALA A 219 -10.21 -1.66 -24.92
N GLY A 220 -9.06 -1.02 -25.15
CA GLY A 220 -8.82 -0.23 -26.34
C GLY A 220 -7.38 -0.31 -26.82
N PHE A 221 -7.19 -0.17 -28.14
CA PHE A 221 -5.87 -0.06 -28.74
C PHE A 221 -5.28 1.32 -28.51
N THR A 222 -4.03 1.37 -28.05
CA THR A 222 -3.33 2.62 -27.71
C THR A 222 -1.96 2.69 -28.37
N THR A 223 -1.59 3.87 -28.87
CA THR A 223 -0.23 4.18 -29.29
C THR A 223 0.64 4.68 -28.13
N PHE A 224 0.26 4.33 -26.90
CA PHE A 224 0.84 4.80 -25.63
C PHE A 224 0.77 6.34 -25.55
N LEU A 225 1.88 7.05 -25.47
CA LEU A 225 1.93 8.51 -25.40
C LEU A 225 2.05 9.18 -26.78
N GLN A 226 2.12 8.39 -27.87
CA GLN A 226 2.36 8.91 -29.20
C GLN A 226 1.09 9.49 -29.84
N ASN A 227 1.18 10.74 -30.31
CA ASN A 227 0.14 11.41 -31.08
C ASN A 227 0.71 11.82 -32.47
N PRO A 228 -0.02 11.62 -33.59
CA PRO A 228 -1.40 11.12 -33.66
C PRO A 228 -1.53 9.62 -33.43
N SER A 229 -2.63 9.21 -32.79
CA SER A 229 -3.00 7.81 -32.59
C SER A 229 -3.85 7.33 -33.78
N ASN A 230 -3.27 6.51 -34.65
CA ASN A 230 -3.92 5.98 -35.85
C ASN A 230 -3.34 4.60 -36.24
N ASP A 231 -3.97 3.94 -37.23
CA ASP A 231 -3.57 2.62 -37.70
C ASP A 231 -2.12 2.52 -38.16
N ILE A 232 -1.59 3.58 -38.83
CA ILE A 232 -0.21 3.60 -39.31
C ILE A 232 0.77 3.65 -38.13
N ALA A 233 0.51 4.52 -37.16
CA ALA A 233 1.32 4.61 -35.93
C ALA A 233 1.31 3.31 -35.17
N MET A 234 0.12 2.67 -35.00
CA MET A 234 -0.03 1.38 -34.35
C MET A 234 0.80 0.30 -35.05
N ARG A 235 0.72 0.21 -36.37
CA ARG A 235 1.49 -0.78 -37.16
C ARG A 235 3.00 -0.55 -37.04
N ASN A 236 3.46 0.68 -37.01
CA ASN A 236 4.86 1.01 -36.84
C ASN A 236 5.37 0.60 -35.45
N ILE A 237 4.57 0.83 -34.41
CA ILE A 237 4.86 0.36 -33.03
C ILE A 237 4.98 -1.17 -33.00
N LEU A 238 3.99 -1.89 -33.54
CA LEU A 238 3.99 -3.36 -33.57
C LEU A 238 5.20 -3.92 -34.32
N ASN A 239 5.50 -3.39 -35.50
CA ASN A 239 6.67 -3.81 -36.27
C ASN A 239 7.98 -3.51 -35.53
N GLY A 240 8.09 -2.32 -34.93
CA GLY A 240 9.27 -1.97 -34.14
C GLY A 240 9.43 -2.82 -32.87
N MET A 241 8.34 -3.28 -32.26
CA MET A 241 8.38 -4.26 -31.17
C MET A 241 8.86 -5.64 -31.66
N ILE A 242 8.43 -6.09 -32.83
CA ILE A 242 8.88 -7.35 -33.47
C ILE A 242 10.38 -7.29 -33.76
N ASP A 243 10.84 -6.18 -34.33
CA ASP A 243 12.23 -5.99 -34.76
C ASP A 243 13.16 -5.57 -33.61
N GLY A 244 12.60 -5.27 -32.42
CA GLY A 244 13.35 -4.77 -31.26
C GLY A 244 13.83 -3.31 -31.40
N THR A 245 13.32 -2.57 -32.37
CA THR A 245 13.70 -1.15 -32.62
C THR A 245 12.80 -0.14 -31.88
N TYR A 246 11.66 -0.57 -31.37
CA TYR A 246 10.72 0.26 -30.62
C TYR A 246 10.71 -0.19 -29.14
N GLN A 247 10.89 0.79 -28.28
CA GLN A 247 10.65 0.67 -26.84
C GLN A 247 9.54 1.63 -26.42
N THR A 248 8.58 1.14 -25.65
CA THR A 248 7.55 2.01 -25.09
C THR A 248 8.17 3.06 -24.18
N PRO A 249 7.67 4.30 -24.17
CA PRO A 249 8.14 5.31 -23.24
C PRO A 249 7.87 4.89 -21.79
N PRO A 250 8.63 5.40 -20.82
CA PRO A 250 8.26 5.24 -19.42
C PRO A 250 6.92 5.91 -19.18
N THR A 251 6.10 5.33 -18.31
CA THR A 251 4.78 5.88 -17.97
C THR A 251 4.55 5.88 -16.48
N THR A 252 3.76 6.83 -15.97
CA THR A 252 3.43 7.00 -14.56
C THR A 252 1.91 7.16 -14.39
N ALA A 253 1.32 6.29 -13.59
CA ALA A 253 -0.10 6.36 -13.24
C ALA A 253 -0.41 7.68 -12.50
N GLY A 254 -1.56 8.26 -12.81
CA GLY A 254 -1.98 9.55 -12.27
C GLY A 254 -1.29 10.78 -12.90
N VAL A 255 -0.32 10.59 -13.81
CA VAL A 255 0.44 11.67 -14.49
C VAL A 255 0.26 11.60 -16.00
N ASP A 256 0.49 10.42 -16.59
CA ASP A 256 0.49 10.25 -18.04
C ASP A 256 -0.88 9.87 -18.59
N GLN A 257 -1.11 10.21 -19.87
CA GLN A 257 -2.34 9.91 -20.59
C GLN A 257 -2.05 9.08 -21.83
N LEU A 258 -2.81 8.00 -22.00
CA LEU A 258 -2.75 7.15 -23.18
C LEU A 258 -3.45 7.81 -24.36
N GLN A 259 -2.91 7.62 -25.56
CA GLN A 259 -3.53 8.04 -26.81
C GLN A 259 -4.23 6.84 -27.45
N PHE A 260 -5.57 6.85 -27.48
CA PHE A 260 -6.37 5.75 -28.05
C PHE A 260 -6.64 5.97 -29.53
N THR A 261 -6.60 4.87 -30.30
CA THR A 261 -6.90 4.91 -31.74
C THR A 261 -8.40 5.02 -31.97
N ASN A 262 -8.80 6.00 -32.78
CA ASN A 262 -10.17 6.13 -33.25
C ASN A 262 -10.34 5.31 -34.52
N GLY A 263 -10.99 4.16 -34.44
CA GLY A 263 -11.35 3.40 -35.63
C GLY A 263 -10.83 1.97 -35.67
N THR A 264 -11.16 1.30 -36.76
CA THR A 264 -10.83 -0.11 -37.01
C THR A 264 -9.39 -0.25 -37.48
N LEU A 265 -8.63 -1.14 -36.89
CA LEU A 265 -7.30 -1.49 -37.38
C LEU A 265 -7.37 -2.22 -38.72
N SER A 266 -6.45 -1.91 -39.62
CA SER A 266 -6.35 -2.57 -40.91
C SER A 266 -5.83 -4.00 -40.80
N ASN A 267 -6.10 -4.83 -41.81
CA ASN A 267 -5.58 -6.21 -41.87
C ASN A 267 -4.05 -6.29 -41.73
N PRO A 268 -3.22 -5.40 -42.32
CA PRO A 268 -1.79 -5.41 -42.08
C PRO A 268 -1.41 -5.18 -40.62
N THR A 269 -2.12 -4.31 -39.91
CA THR A 269 -1.90 -4.04 -38.48
C THR A 269 -2.29 -5.25 -37.63
N TRP A 270 -3.40 -5.92 -37.94
CA TRP A 270 -3.80 -7.18 -37.32
C TRP A 270 -2.78 -8.29 -37.53
N ASN A 271 -2.21 -8.40 -38.74
CA ASN A 271 -1.16 -9.38 -39.03
C ASN A 271 0.11 -9.08 -38.21
N ALA A 272 0.49 -7.80 -38.06
CA ALA A 272 1.61 -7.40 -37.21
C ALA A 272 1.36 -7.80 -35.74
N LEU A 273 0.17 -7.54 -35.19
CA LEU A 273 -0.18 -7.94 -33.83
C LEU A 273 -0.14 -9.47 -33.66
N ARG A 274 -0.66 -10.22 -34.61
CA ARG A 274 -0.59 -11.68 -34.58
C ARG A 274 0.85 -12.20 -34.66
N ASN A 275 1.70 -11.59 -35.48
CA ASN A 275 3.11 -11.97 -35.59
C ASN A 275 3.85 -11.68 -34.29
N LEU A 276 3.59 -10.55 -33.62
CA LEU A 276 4.14 -10.24 -32.31
C LEU A 276 3.70 -11.28 -31.26
N PHE A 277 2.41 -11.66 -31.27
CA PHE A 277 1.91 -12.72 -30.39
C PHE A 277 2.62 -14.05 -30.63
N LEU A 278 2.77 -14.47 -31.87
CA LEU A 278 3.45 -15.73 -32.22
C LEU A 278 4.93 -15.73 -31.78
N GLN A 279 5.59 -14.59 -31.91
CA GLN A 279 6.98 -14.42 -31.43
C GLN A 279 7.06 -14.51 -29.91
N LYS A 280 6.20 -13.78 -29.19
CA LYS A 280 6.19 -13.71 -27.72
C LYS A 280 5.70 -15.01 -27.07
N SER A 281 4.83 -15.77 -27.73
CA SER A 281 4.26 -17.02 -27.21
C SER A 281 5.00 -18.28 -27.68
N ALA A 282 6.10 -18.16 -28.44
CA ALA A 282 6.78 -19.27 -29.10
C ALA A 282 7.23 -20.38 -28.14
N GLU A 283 7.69 -20.03 -26.93
CA GLU A 283 8.19 -20.99 -25.95
C GLU A 283 7.11 -21.51 -25.00
N THR A 284 6.13 -20.69 -24.67
CA THR A 284 5.15 -20.95 -23.60
C THR A 284 3.76 -21.31 -24.09
N GLY A 285 3.43 -21.00 -25.35
CA GLY A 285 2.10 -21.11 -25.90
C GLY A 285 1.15 -19.96 -25.49
N TYR A 286 1.62 -19.01 -24.70
CA TYR A 286 0.92 -17.80 -24.29
C TYR A 286 1.89 -16.64 -24.18
N TRP A 287 1.36 -15.43 -24.07
CA TRP A 287 2.16 -14.22 -23.88
C TRP A 287 1.68 -13.45 -22.64
N ASP A 288 2.50 -13.38 -21.60
CA ASP A 288 2.26 -12.52 -20.45
C ASP A 288 2.71 -11.09 -20.80
N ALA A 289 1.77 -10.16 -20.86
CA ALA A 289 1.98 -8.77 -21.25
C ALA A 289 1.54 -7.82 -20.12
N LEU A 290 2.41 -6.88 -19.76
CA LEU A 290 2.06 -5.76 -18.90
C LEU A 290 1.33 -4.72 -19.74
N VAL A 291 0.14 -4.32 -19.28
CA VAL A 291 -0.72 -3.33 -19.96
C VAL A 291 -1.13 -2.22 -18.99
N PRO A 292 -1.29 -0.98 -19.46
CA PRO A 292 -1.83 0.09 -18.65
C PRO A 292 -3.34 -0.07 -18.43
N VAL A 293 -3.80 0.42 -17.29
CA VAL A 293 -5.23 0.53 -16.94
C VAL A 293 -5.62 2.00 -17.08
N TYR A 294 -6.64 2.30 -17.87
CA TYR A 294 -7.13 3.65 -18.09
C TYR A 294 -8.34 3.99 -17.23
N GLU A 295 -8.49 5.29 -16.94
CA GLU A 295 -9.59 5.84 -16.14
C GLU A 295 -10.93 5.76 -16.90
N GLY A 296 -11.98 5.34 -16.19
CA GLY A 296 -13.35 5.41 -16.65
C GLY A 296 -13.91 4.11 -17.22
N SER A 297 -15.21 4.16 -17.54
CA SER A 297 -16.03 3.01 -17.93
C SER A 297 -16.32 2.90 -19.43
N ASP A 298 -15.62 3.69 -20.26
CA ASP A 298 -15.81 3.64 -21.72
C ASP A 298 -15.13 2.40 -22.31
N CYS A 299 -15.93 1.49 -22.88
CA CYS A 299 -15.45 0.28 -23.54
C CYS A 299 -15.04 0.52 -25.00
N SER A 300 -15.08 1.74 -25.47
CA SER A 300 -14.61 2.19 -26.78
C SER A 300 -13.81 3.49 -26.64
N PRO A 301 -12.70 3.46 -25.87
CA PRO A 301 -11.97 4.65 -25.53
C PRO A 301 -11.41 5.35 -26.77
N SER A 302 -11.39 6.69 -26.73
CA SER A 302 -10.87 7.54 -27.79
C SER A 302 -10.15 8.76 -27.24
N GLY A 303 -9.15 9.25 -27.99
CA GLY A 303 -8.37 10.41 -27.59
C GLY A 303 -7.42 10.13 -26.41
N ALA A 304 -7.16 11.13 -25.59
CA ALA A 304 -6.25 11.04 -24.45
C ALA A 304 -7.01 10.69 -23.16
N ILE A 305 -6.62 9.61 -22.49
CA ILE A 305 -7.25 9.17 -21.24
C ILE A 305 -6.14 8.87 -20.22
N PRO A 306 -6.30 9.31 -18.93
CA PRO A 306 -5.31 9.07 -17.88
C PRO A 306 -5.04 7.58 -17.61
N ILE A 307 -3.80 7.28 -17.26
CA ILE A 307 -3.41 5.98 -16.72
C ILE A 307 -3.70 6.00 -15.21
N VAL A 308 -4.45 5.02 -14.70
CA VAL A 308 -4.72 4.86 -13.26
C VAL A 308 -3.92 3.74 -12.63
N GLY A 309 -3.29 2.87 -13.42
CA GLY A 309 -2.45 1.77 -12.93
C GLY A 309 -2.05 0.82 -14.05
N TYR A 310 -1.65 -0.39 -13.66
CA TYR A 310 -1.16 -1.41 -14.59
C TYR A 310 -1.70 -2.78 -14.21
N ALA A 311 -1.92 -3.60 -15.25
CA ALA A 311 -2.35 -4.99 -15.10
C ALA A 311 -1.48 -5.90 -15.96
N ASN A 312 -1.37 -7.17 -15.58
CA ASN A 312 -0.74 -8.18 -16.41
C ASN A 312 -1.80 -9.08 -17.04
N ILE A 313 -1.71 -9.26 -18.34
CA ILE A 313 -2.63 -10.11 -19.11
C ILE A 313 -1.87 -11.24 -19.74
N ARG A 314 -2.32 -12.44 -19.48
CA ARG A 314 -1.90 -13.63 -20.22
C ARG A 314 -2.73 -13.75 -21.48
N ILE A 315 -2.16 -13.34 -22.61
CA ILE A 315 -2.77 -13.47 -23.92
C ILE A 315 -2.69 -14.93 -24.34
N THR A 316 -3.83 -15.53 -24.61
CA THR A 316 -3.94 -16.93 -25.00
C THR A 316 -4.26 -17.11 -26.48
N ASN A 317 -4.83 -16.09 -27.13
CA ASN A 317 -5.19 -16.16 -28.53
C ASN A 317 -5.22 -14.77 -29.19
N VAL A 318 -4.63 -14.68 -30.38
CA VAL A 318 -4.73 -13.54 -31.28
C VAL A 318 -5.06 -14.05 -32.67
N GLN A 319 -6.25 -13.71 -33.19
CA GLN A 319 -6.69 -14.03 -34.54
C GLN A 319 -6.64 -12.81 -35.44
N GLY A 320 -6.05 -12.97 -36.61
CA GLY A 320 -6.09 -11.97 -37.68
C GLY A 320 -7.38 -12.07 -38.51
N ALA A 321 -7.33 -11.47 -39.70
CA ALA A 321 -8.45 -11.50 -40.64
C ALA A 321 -8.91 -12.97 -41.00
N PRO A 322 -10.19 -13.23 -41.19
CA PRO A 322 -11.33 -12.32 -41.05
C PRO A 322 -11.86 -12.14 -39.61
N ASN A 323 -11.48 -13.01 -38.69
CA ASN A 323 -12.03 -13.07 -37.33
C ASN A 323 -11.09 -12.41 -36.33
N HIS A 324 -11.00 -11.08 -36.37
CA HIS A 324 -10.15 -10.33 -35.46
C HIS A 324 -10.56 -10.56 -34.00
N THR A 325 -9.73 -11.26 -33.22
CA THR A 325 -9.97 -11.48 -31.79
C THR A 325 -8.67 -11.41 -31.01
N VAL A 326 -8.74 -10.86 -29.79
CA VAL A 326 -7.68 -10.92 -28.79
C VAL A 326 -8.32 -11.33 -27.46
N THR A 327 -7.90 -12.46 -26.93
CA THR A 327 -8.43 -12.99 -25.67
C THR A 327 -7.31 -13.43 -24.74
N GLY A 328 -7.58 -13.36 -23.46
CA GLY A 328 -6.62 -13.76 -22.42
C GLY A 328 -7.28 -13.85 -21.05
N ASN A 329 -6.44 -13.92 -20.03
CA ASN A 329 -6.83 -13.91 -18.63
C ASN A 329 -6.00 -12.89 -17.89
N VAL A 330 -6.59 -12.22 -16.90
CA VAL A 330 -5.81 -11.37 -15.98
C VAL A 330 -4.90 -12.25 -15.13
N SER A 331 -3.62 -11.97 -15.12
CA SER A 331 -2.65 -12.62 -14.25
C SER A 331 -2.09 -11.62 -13.24
N CYS A 332 -1.68 -12.10 -12.07
CA CYS A 332 -1.26 -11.23 -10.98
C CYS A 332 0.16 -11.57 -10.52
N PRO A 333 1.18 -11.34 -11.37
CA PRO A 333 2.56 -11.53 -10.99
C PRO A 333 3.06 -10.38 -10.12
N LEU A 334 4.18 -10.61 -9.44
CA LEU A 334 5.01 -9.53 -8.95
C LEU A 334 5.89 -8.99 -10.07
N PHE A 335 5.90 -7.68 -10.22
CA PHE A 335 6.70 -7.01 -11.24
C PHE A 335 8.03 -6.54 -10.64
N GLN A 336 9.13 -6.98 -11.26
CA GLN A 336 10.48 -6.57 -10.87
C GLN A 336 10.90 -5.38 -11.76
N GLY A 337 11.14 -4.23 -11.15
CA GLY A 337 11.74 -3.08 -11.84
C GLY A 337 10.80 -1.89 -12.13
N GLY A 338 9.59 -1.89 -11.61
CA GLY A 338 8.69 -0.73 -11.65
C GLY A 338 8.93 0.24 -10.49
N GLY A 339 8.54 1.51 -10.68
CA GLY A 339 8.50 2.51 -9.62
C GLY A 339 7.36 2.21 -8.62
N VAL A 340 7.59 2.56 -7.37
CA VAL A 340 6.53 2.52 -6.35
C VAL A 340 5.48 3.58 -6.66
N GLY A 341 4.23 3.21 -6.69
CA GLY A 341 3.14 4.16 -6.87
C GLY A 341 1.97 3.82 -5.96
N GLY A 342 1.32 4.83 -5.41
CA GLY A 342 0.17 4.71 -4.54
C GLY A 342 -1.16 4.58 -5.29
N GLY A 343 -1.20 3.91 -6.43
CA GLY A 343 -2.44 3.68 -7.18
C GLY A 343 -3.20 2.43 -6.72
N PRO A 344 -4.45 2.25 -7.14
CA PRO A 344 -5.20 1.04 -6.89
C PRO A 344 -4.47 -0.18 -7.50
N ALA A 345 -4.49 -1.30 -6.77
CA ALA A 345 -3.84 -2.53 -7.21
C ALA A 345 -4.74 -3.25 -8.22
N PHE A 346 -4.37 -3.23 -9.49
CA PHE A 346 -5.01 -4.02 -10.55
C PHE A 346 -4.35 -5.41 -10.72
N GLY A 347 -3.95 -6.01 -9.58
CA GLY A 347 -3.40 -7.36 -9.53
C GLY A 347 -1.88 -7.46 -9.75
N VAL A 348 -1.19 -6.39 -10.12
CA VAL A 348 0.26 -6.38 -10.28
C VAL A 348 0.91 -5.63 -9.12
N PHE A 349 1.74 -6.34 -8.37
CA PHE A 349 2.46 -5.79 -7.21
C PHE A 349 3.95 -5.70 -7.51
N THR A 350 4.63 -4.80 -6.82
CA THR A 350 6.11 -4.73 -6.82
C THR A 350 6.67 -5.46 -5.61
N THR A 351 7.97 -5.77 -5.65
CA THR A 351 8.69 -6.26 -4.47
C THR A 351 9.08 -5.14 -3.51
N LEU A 352 8.69 -3.90 -3.80
CA LEU A 352 8.91 -2.75 -2.94
C LEU A 352 7.68 -2.51 -2.07
N PRO A 353 7.82 -2.50 -0.74
CA PRO A 353 6.69 -2.29 0.16
C PRO A 353 6.36 -0.82 0.37
N GLY A 354 5.09 -0.55 0.73
CA GLY A 354 4.61 0.72 1.27
C GLY A 354 3.83 0.52 2.56
N LEU A 355 3.81 1.52 3.44
CA LEU A 355 2.98 1.50 4.64
C LEU A 355 1.51 1.73 4.27
N VAL A 356 0.62 0.96 4.92
CA VAL A 356 -0.84 1.02 4.72
C VAL A 356 -1.63 1.24 6.02
N GLU A 357 -0.99 1.03 7.18
CA GLU A 357 -1.51 1.31 8.53
C GLU A 357 -0.45 2.04 9.34
#